data_d4d4892968fc667c3cfb1b43b8daefd2
#
_entry.id   d4d4892968fc667c3cfb1b43b8daefd2
#
_cell.length_a   1.000
_cell.length_b   1.000
_cell.length_c   1.000
_cell.angle_alpha   90.00
_cell.angle_beta   90.00
_cell.angle_gamma   90.00
#
_symmetry.space_group_name_H-M   'P 1'
#
loop_
_entity.id
_entity.type
_entity.pdbx_description
1 polymer ?
#
loop_
_entity_poly.entity_id
_entity_poly.type
_entity_poly.pdbx_seq_one_letter_code
_entity_poly.pdbx_strand_id
1 'polypeptide(L)'
;MNKILRTLAIAVIAIAGTFGTEASAQTRHAEGKPTQEGIRADGRIVNAVQMYEDENFTGAKTMLDAILKTSPDNDAAWYYRGLCNMRLKNAADSERDLKQAVALDSTNYWYRYMLAGLYGMTGRSVLTIDMYESLLRDFPKKSELYYGLANLYINQGQADKALKIIGDIETQFGKSDATVMTRFNILSRQERHEEAYKALEEYNKEYSSPQVLSMLGDYEMGMYNDSSALAYYDEALSLDKSYAPALLGKAETYRIARDYVSYFKTLDILMADRDATPAGKAEYLQAVFRQSDPRFMKSFSSQLDSTVNIAVNAHPADSSILQTAGLYYLVTDRKEAAADAFKKVMTEFPDNVGATASYIQTLLYINEWDKVVSACDSAMVRFPQEAGFLEFANAAEFNRKNYPAVIENCVKMLRIAPTDSATFVTAWSTIGDMYHLLGDQSKAFKSYETALKVAPDNAPVLNNYAYYLSVEGKKLKKAYAMSKKTVEAEPDNATYLDTFGWILYLQGKALEAKPFFKHAMLYGGKDSATILDHYATVLEALGEKDLAKVYRQQAKNKASEGKE
;
A
#
# COMPACT_ATOMS: atom_id res chain seq x y z
N MET A 1 16.86 -0.89 -14.41
CA MET A 1 16.35 -1.94 -15.34
C MET A 1 15.57 -3.07 -14.66
N ASN A 2 15.86 -3.46 -13.41
CA ASN A 2 15.17 -4.59 -12.75
C ASN A 2 13.91 -4.30 -11.92
N LYS A 3 13.37 -3.08 -11.91
CA LYS A 3 12.16 -2.73 -11.12
C LYS A 3 10.88 -2.59 -11.96
N ILE A 4 10.99 -2.25 -13.22
CA ILE A 4 9.81 -2.03 -14.10
C ILE A 4 9.23 -3.35 -14.57
N LEU A 5 10.05 -4.38 -14.81
CA LEU A 5 9.61 -5.75 -15.13
C LEU A 5 8.96 -6.48 -13.93
N ARG A 6 9.12 -5.99 -12.70
CA ARG A 6 8.50 -6.59 -11.50
C ARG A 6 7.06 -6.13 -11.24
N THR A 7 6.62 -5.03 -11.82
CA THR A 7 5.28 -4.48 -11.56
C THR A 7 4.22 -4.99 -12.54
N LEU A 8 4.63 -5.49 -13.70
CA LEU A 8 3.71 -6.07 -14.71
C LEU A 8 3.46 -7.58 -14.51
N ALA A 9 4.15 -8.25 -13.60
CA ALA A 9 4.11 -9.71 -13.44
C ALA A 9 3.20 -10.21 -12.30
N ILE A 10 2.29 -9.43 -11.76
CA ILE A 10 1.35 -9.88 -10.73
C ILE A 10 -0.10 -9.65 -11.18
N ALA A 11 -0.47 -10.22 -12.33
CA ALA A 11 -1.80 -10.74 -12.48
C ALA A 11 -1.77 -12.18 -11.94
N VAL A 12 -1.74 -12.34 -10.64
CA VAL A 12 -2.12 -13.59 -10.00
C VAL A 12 -3.58 -13.79 -10.39
N ILE A 13 -3.83 -14.73 -11.31
CA ILE A 13 -5.17 -15.29 -11.51
C ILE A 13 -5.51 -15.95 -10.17
N ALA A 14 -6.10 -15.18 -9.27
CA ALA A 14 -6.94 -15.71 -8.23
C ALA A 14 -8.17 -16.29 -8.97
N ILE A 15 -8.03 -17.53 -9.45
CA ILE A 15 -9.19 -18.37 -9.68
C ILE A 15 -9.69 -18.69 -8.28
N ALA A 16 -10.41 -17.74 -7.67
CA ALA A 16 -11.41 -18.06 -6.68
C ALA A 16 -12.43 -18.89 -7.45
N GLY A 17 -12.21 -20.21 -7.43
CA GLY A 17 -13.21 -21.13 -7.88
C GLY A 17 -14.47 -20.84 -7.08
N THR A 18 -15.44 -20.20 -7.70
CA THR A 18 -16.81 -20.31 -7.28
C THR A 18 -17.09 -21.80 -7.26
N PHE A 19 -17.14 -22.38 -6.07
CA PHE A 19 -17.57 -23.75 -5.88
C PHE A 19 -19.02 -23.81 -6.30
N GLY A 20 -19.23 -24.15 -7.58
CA GLY A 20 -20.56 -24.40 -8.09
C GLY A 20 -21.20 -25.56 -7.32
N THR A 21 -22.34 -25.29 -6.77
CA THR A 21 -23.24 -26.20 -6.10
C THR A 21 -23.89 -27.16 -7.12
N GLU A 22 -23.17 -28.17 -7.58
CA GLU A 22 -23.77 -29.32 -8.25
C GLU A 22 -23.16 -30.63 -7.73
N ALA A 23 -23.38 -30.90 -6.47
CA ALA A 23 -23.25 -32.25 -5.93
C ALA A 23 -24.65 -32.85 -5.81
N SER A 24 -25.24 -33.25 -6.94
CA SER A 24 -26.38 -34.18 -6.85
C SER A 24 -25.86 -35.49 -6.30
N ALA A 25 -26.31 -35.85 -5.10
CA ALA A 25 -26.03 -37.13 -4.47
C ALA A 25 -26.50 -38.26 -5.38
N GLN A 26 -25.59 -38.86 -6.15
CA GLN A 26 -25.85 -40.14 -6.78
C GLN A 26 -25.73 -41.24 -5.71
N THR A 27 -26.84 -41.53 -5.02
CA THR A 27 -26.98 -42.72 -4.20
C THR A 27 -27.05 -43.95 -5.11
N ARG A 28 -26.07 -44.86 -5.01
CA ARG A 28 -26.19 -46.21 -5.61
C ARG A 28 -27.29 -46.94 -4.88
N HIS A 29 -28.41 -47.21 -5.58
CA HIS A 29 -29.41 -48.17 -5.13
C HIS A 29 -28.84 -49.58 -5.24
N ALA A 30 -28.60 -50.21 -4.09
CA ALA A 30 -28.53 -51.67 -4.05
C ALA A 30 -29.92 -52.22 -4.39
N GLU A 31 -30.01 -53.22 -5.27
CA GLU A 31 -31.25 -53.91 -5.61
C GLU A 31 -31.84 -54.62 -4.39
N GLY A 32 -32.60 -53.91 -3.61
CA GLY A 32 -33.41 -54.38 -2.50
C GLY A 32 -34.45 -53.32 -2.19
N LYS A 33 -35.72 -53.71 -1.94
CA LYS A 33 -36.77 -52.79 -1.50
C LYS A 33 -36.25 -51.98 -0.30
N PRO A 34 -36.26 -50.65 -0.36
CA PRO A 34 -35.74 -49.82 0.73
C PRO A 34 -36.51 -50.15 2.01
N THR A 35 -35.78 -50.40 3.09
CA THR A 35 -36.39 -50.58 4.43
C THR A 35 -36.92 -49.23 4.91
N GLN A 36 -37.94 -49.25 5.78
CA GLN A 36 -38.50 -48.00 6.34
C GLN A 36 -37.45 -47.19 7.13
N GLU A 37 -36.41 -47.83 7.67
CA GLU A 37 -35.26 -47.20 8.31
C GLU A 37 -34.31 -46.56 7.30
N GLY A 38 -34.07 -47.18 6.15
CA GLY A 38 -33.28 -46.62 5.05
C GLY A 38 -33.91 -45.32 4.48
N ILE A 39 -35.23 -45.34 4.23
CA ILE A 39 -35.98 -44.16 3.76
C ILE A 39 -35.93 -43.01 4.80
N ARG A 40 -35.96 -43.31 6.09
CA ARG A 40 -35.83 -42.32 7.17
C ARG A 40 -34.39 -41.79 7.31
N ALA A 41 -33.38 -42.62 7.06
CA ALA A 41 -31.98 -42.22 7.06
C ALA A 41 -31.68 -41.30 5.88
N ASP A 42 -32.17 -41.63 4.70
CA ASP A 42 -32.05 -40.81 3.49
C ASP A 42 -32.72 -39.42 3.65
N GLY A 43 -33.92 -39.38 4.24
CA GLY A 43 -34.60 -38.12 4.54
C GLY A 43 -33.86 -37.23 5.55
N ARG A 44 -33.18 -37.82 6.55
CA ARG A 44 -32.39 -37.07 7.53
C ARG A 44 -31.11 -36.51 6.92
N ILE A 45 -30.48 -37.23 5.99
CA ILE A 45 -29.31 -36.74 5.27
C ILE A 45 -29.68 -35.53 4.42
N VAL A 46 -30.77 -35.54 3.68
CA VAL A 46 -31.25 -34.40 2.89
C VAL A 46 -31.42 -33.16 3.75
N ASN A 47 -32.02 -33.30 4.95
CA ASN A 47 -32.17 -32.21 5.88
C ASN A 47 -30.81 -31.66 6.40
N ALA A 48 -29.85 -32.55 6.67
CA ALA A 48 -28.52 -32.15 7.10
C ALA A 48 -27.75 -31.42 5.99
N VAL A 49 -27.90 -31.87 4.74
CA VAL A 49 -27.32 -31.18 3.55
C VAL A 49 -27.96 -29.80 3.37
N GLN A 50 -29.31 -29.71 3.51
CA GLN A 50 -29.97 -28.40 3.46
C GLN A 50 -29.46 -27.45 4.54
N MET A 51 -29.27 -27.92 5.77
CA MET A 51 -28.67 -27.12 6.84
C MET A 51 -27.23 -26.67 6.51
N TYR A 52 -26.45 -27.51 5.83
CA TYR A 52 -25.11 -27.15 5.37
C TYR A 52 -25.17 -26.06 4.32
N GLU A 53 -26.07 -26.17 3.34
CA GLU A 53 -26.29 -25.14 2.29
C GLU A 53 -26.81 -23.82 2.89
N ASP A 54 -27.62 -23.88 3.95
CA ASP A 54 -28.09 -22.72 4.72
C ASP A 54 -27.01 -22.17 5.68
N GLU A 55 -25.75 -22.61 5.56
CA GLU A 55 -24.61 -22.24 6.40
C GLU A 55 -24.75 -22.55 7.89
N ASN A 56 -25.74 -23.35 8.28
CA ASN A 56 -25.91 -23.85 9.65
C ASN A 56 -25.05 -25.07 9.89
N PHE A 57 -23.72 -24.89 9.83
CA PHE A 57 -22.75 -26.00 9.94
C PHE A 57 -22.81 -26.74 11.27
N THR A 58 -23.13 -26.07 12.37
CA THR A 58 -23.27 -26.68 13.70
C THR A 58 -24.51 -27.55 13.77
N GLY A 59 -25.64 -27.10 13.26
CA GLY A 59 -26.88 -27.85 13.19
C GLY A 59 -26.75 -29.08 12.29
N ALA A 60 -26.18 -28.88 11.07
CA ALA A 60 -25.89 -29.95 10.14
C ALA A 60 -25.01 -31.04 10.78
N LYS A 61 -23.90 -30.63 11.42
CA LYS A 61 -23.00 -31.57 12.12
C LYS A 61 -23.71 -32.37 13.19
N THR A 62 -24.54 -31.74 14.03
CA THR A 62 -25.30 -32.43 15.09
C THR A 62 -26.24 -33.49 14.51
N MET A 63 -26.91 -33.17 13.40
CA MET A 63 -27.79 -34.12 12.71
C MET A 63 -26.98 -35.26 12.09
N LEU A 64 -25.85 -34.99 11.47
CA LEU A 64 -24.95 -36.00 10.91
C LEU A 64 -24.35 -36.92 12.00
N ASP A 65 -24.01 -36.37 13.16
CA ASP A 65 -23.59 -37.16 14.33
C ASP A 65 -24.68 -38.18 14.77
N ALA A 66 -25.95 -37.77 14.75
CA ALA A 66 -27.07 -38.68 15.07
C ALA A 66 -27.26 -39.75 13.99
N ILE A 67 -27.08 -39.42 12.71
CA ILE A 67 -27.14 -40.39 11.61
C ILE A 67 -26.03 -41.41 11.73
N LEU A 68 -24.79 -40.99 11.96
CA LEU A 68 -23.64 -41.89 12.07
C LEU A 68 -23.63 -42.78 13.28
N LYS A 69 -24.38 -42.46 14.34
CA LYS A 69 -24.62 -43.37 15.48
C LYS A 69 -25.48 -44.56 15.10
N THR A 70 -26.40 -44.40 14.15
CA THR A 70 -27.32 -45.48 13.72
C THR A 70 -26.87 -46.14 12.43
N SER A 71 -26.12 -45.44 11.61
CA SER A 71 -25.65 -45.89 10.29
C SER A 71 -24.19 -45.47 10.09
N PRO A 72 -23.23 -46.16 10.74
CA PRO A 72 -21.81 -45.83 10.70
C PRO A 72 -21.14 -46.10 9.34
N ASP A 73 -21.82 -46.83 8.48
CA ASP A 73 -21.44 -47.14 7.09
C ASP A 73 -21.96 -46.13 6.06
N ASN A 74 -22.63 -45.08 6.51
CA ASN A 74 -23.14 -44.04 5.62
C ASN A 74 -21.99 -43.10 5.20
N ASP A 75 -21.44 -43.31 4.02
CA ASP A 75 -20.32 -42.57 3.42
C ASP A 75 -20.64 -41.07 3.21
N ALA A 76 -21.87 -40.77 2.77
CA ALA A 76 -22.33 -39.39 2.57
C ALA A 76 -22.42 -38.62 3.88
N ALA A 77 -22.84 -39.25 4.98
CA ALA A 77 -22.89 -38.63 6.30
C ALA A 77 -21.48 -38.29 6.82
N TRP A 78 -20.50 -39.16 6.60
CA TRP A 78 -19.10 -38.88 6.90
C TRP A 78 -18.58 -37.74 6.09
N TYR A 79 -18.85 -37.70 4.78
CA TYR A 79 -18.43 -36.66 3.89
C TYR A 79 -18.95 -35.27 4.31
N TYR A 80 -20.28 -35.14 4.47
CA TYR A 80 -20.87 -33.85 4.85
C TYR A 80 -20.49 -33.41 6.26
N ARG A 81 -20.26 -34.32 7.20
CA ARG A 81 -19.72 -33.99 8.52
C ARG A 81 -18.29 -33.50 8.41
N GLY A 82 -17.48 -34.09 7.55
CA GLY A 82 -16.14 -33.64 7.21
C GLY A 82 -16.15 -32.21 6.64
N LEU A 83 -17.12 -31.91 5.75
CA LEU A 83 -17.30 -30.54 5.23
C LEU A 83 -17.72 -29.54 6.32
N CYS A 84 -18.66 -29.91 7.18
CA CYS A 84 -19.05 -29.10 8.34
C CYS A 84 -17.85 -28.79 9.24
N ASN A 85 -17.03 -29.81 9.56
CA ASN A 85 -15.82 -29.63 10.35
C ASN A 85 -14.79 -28.72 9.66
N MET A 86 -14.68 -28.78 8.34
CA MET A 86 -13.82 -27.88 7.55
C MET A 86 -14.28 -26.40 7.69
N ARG A 87 -15.58 -26.14 7.54
CA ARG A 87 -16.17 -24.80 7.69
C ARG A 87 -16.06 -24.28 9.12
N LEU A 88 -16.14 -25.15 10.11
CA LEU A 88 -15.95 -24.84 11.54
C LEU A 88 -14.46 -24.76 11.94
N LYS A 89 -13.52 -24.85 10.98
CA LYS A 89 -12.06 -24.81 11.20
C LYS A 89 -11.51 -25.97 12.06
N ASN A 90 -12.20 -27.07 12.14
CA ASN A 90 -11.81 -28.29 12.85
C ASN A 90 -11.09 -29.26 11.89
N ALA A 91 -9.87 -28.91 11.47
CA ALA A 91 -9.15 -29.63 10.42
C ALA A 91 -8.90 -31.12 10.74
N ALA A 92 -8.59 -31.44 11.99
CA ALA A 92 -8.32 -32.84 12.41
C ALA A 92 -9.57 -33.72 12.32
N ASP A 93 -10.73 -33.22 12.77
CA ASP A 93 -12.00 -33.95 12.68
C ASP A 93 -12.46 -34.04 11.23
N SER A 94 -12.28 -32.98 10.44
CA SER A 94 -12.56 -32.97 9.00
C SER A 94 -11.77 -34.06 8.27
N GLU A 95 -10.47 -34.17 8.55
CA GLU A 95 -9.60 -35.16 7.92
C GLU A 95 -10.05 -36.60 8.27
N ARG A 96 -10.32 -36.84 9.55
CA ARG A 96 -10.81 -38.16 9.99
C ARG A 96 -12.11 -38.55 9.25
N ASP A 97 -13.04 -37.61 9.17
CA ASP A 97 -14.35 -37.86 8.57
C ASP A 97 -14.25 -38.03 7.03
N LEU A 98 -13.47 -37.19 6.35
CA LEU A 98 -13.25 -37.33 4.91
C LEU A 98 -12.48 -38.61 4.56
N LYS A 99 -11.49 -39.02 5.37
CA LYS A 99 -10.81 -40.32 5.20
C LYS A 99 -11.78 -41.51 5.35
N GLN A 100 -12.70 -41.42 6.28
CA GLN A 100 -13.70 -42.46 6.47
C GLN A 100 -14.67 -42.52 5.28
N ALA A 101 -15.11 -41.38 4.75
CA ALA A 101 -15.90 -41.33 3.52
C ALA A 101 -15.19 -41.99 2.33
N VAL A 102 -13.89 -41.67 2.14
CA VAL A 102 -13.05 -42.27 1.08
C VAL A 102 -12.85 -43.77 1.32
N ALA A 103 -12.73 -44.22 2.59
CA ALA A 103 -12.59 -45.63 2.90
C ALA A 103 -13.86 -46.44 2.59
N LEU A 104 -15.03 -45.84 2.74
CA LEU A 104 -16.32 -46.45 2.43
C LEU A 104 -16.62 -46.46 0.92
N ASP A 105 -16.30 -45.37 0.22
CA ASP A 105 -16.37 -45.30 -1.23
C ASP A 105 -15.13 -44.62 -1.82
N SER A 106 -14.11 -45.42 -2.14
CA SER A 106 -12.85 -44.95 -2.72
C SER A 106 -12.96 -44.53 -4.16
N THR A 107 -14.07 -44.79 -4.85
CA THR A 107 -14.32 -44.44 -6.24
C THR A 107 -14.97 -43.07 -6.40
N ASN A 108 -15.49 -42.51 -5.30
CA ASN A 108 -16.19 -41.25 -5.32
C ASN A 108 -15.18 -40.09 -5.53
N TYR A 109 -15.37 -39.37 -6.62
CA TYR A 109 -14.54 -38.24 -6.97
C TYR A 109 -14.53 -37.16 -5.88
N TRP A 110 -15.71 -36.76 -5.38
CA TRP A 110 -15.86 -35.63 -4.46
C TRP A 110 -15.22 -35.87 -3.10
N TYR A 111 -15.29 -37.11 -2.60
CA TYR A 111 -14.67 -37.46 -1.29
C TYR A 111 -13.15 -37.29 -1.36
N ARG A 112 -12.54 -37.82 -2.42
CA ARG A 112 -11.09 -37.73 -2.67
C ARG A 112 -10.67 -36.30 -2.96
N TYR A 113 -11.46 -35.57 -3.76
CA TYR A 113 -11.17 -34.19 -4.13
C TYR A 113 -11.19 -33.25 -2.92
N MET A 114 -12.21 -33.39 -2.05
CA MET A 114 -12.31 -32.58 -0.84
C MET A 114 -11.22 -32.92 0.19
N LEU A 115 -10.84 -34.20 0.30
CA LEU A 115 -9.71 -34.61 1.15
C LEU A 115 -8.39 -34.00 0.64
N ALA A 116 -8.18 -33.99 -0.68
CA ALA A 116 -7.02 -33.33 -1.29
C ALA A 116 -7.04 -31.81 -1.03
N GLY A 117 -8.21 -31.16 -1.13
CA GLY A 117 -8.41 -29.76 -0.78
C GLY A 117 -8.04 -29.45 0.67
N LEU A 118 -8.45 -30.31 1.61
CA LEU A 118 -8.08 -30.19 3.03
C LEU A 118 -6.55 -30.31 3.24
N TYR A 119 -5.90 -31.21 2.52
CA TYR A 119 -4.44 -31.32 2.57
C TYR A 119 -3.77 -30.04 2.05
N GLY A 120 -4.26 -29.46 0.96
CA GLY A 120 -3.79 -28.18 0.44
C GLY A 120 -3.96 -27.04 1.44
N MET A 121 -5.13 -26.89 2.02
CA MET A 121 -5.43 -25.88 3.04
C MET A 121 -4.56 -26.00 4.31
N THR A 122 -4.13 -27.23 4.64
CA THR A 122 -3.27 -27.49 5.80
C THR A 122 -1.77 -27.55 5.47
N GLY A 123 -1.37 -27.10 4.25
CA GLY A 123 0.02 -27.02 3.82
C GLY A 123 0.70 -28.35 3.49
N ARG A 124 -0.06 -29.44 3.39
CA ARG A 124 0.46 -30.79 3.10
C ARG A 124 0.52 -31.04 1.59
N SER A 125 1.29 -30.24 0.90
CA SER A 125 1.36 -30.19 -0.57
C SER A 125 1.71 -31.53 -1.22
N VAL A 126 2.57 -32.36 -0.59
CA VAL A 126 2.91 -33.70 -1.11
C VAL A 126 1.67 -34.58 -1.18
N LEU A 127 0.90 -34.65 -0.09
CA LEU A 127 -0.33 -35.46 -0.06
C LEU A 127 -1.39 -34.94 -1.05
N THR A 128 -1.44 -33.62 -1.25
CA THR A 128 -2.34 -32.99 -2.23
C THR A 128 -1.95 -33.42 -3.64
N ILE A 129 -0.66 -33.39 -3.99
CA ILE A 129 -0.16 -33.81 -5.29
C ILE A 129 -0.46 -35.28 -5.54
N ASP A 130 -0.11 -36.17 -4.59
CA ASP A 130 -0.34 -37.61 -4.72
C ASP A 130 -1.83 -37.91 -4.96
N MET A 131 -2.71 -37.20 -4.25
CA MET A 131 -4.15 -37.35 -4.39
C MET A 131 -4.63 -36.85 -5.75
N TYR A 132 -4.16 -35.68 -6.22
CA TYR A 132 -4.52 -35.13 -7.54
C TYR A 132 -4.01 -36.02 -8.67
N GLU A 133 -2.78 -36.53 -8.59
CA GLU A 133 -2.26 -37.48 -9.57
C GLU A 133 -3.08 -38.78 -9.61
N SER A 134 -3.51 -39.27 -8.43
CA SER A 134 -4.40 -40.43 -8.34
C SER A 134 -5.76 -40.15 -8.95
N LEU A 135 -6.35 -38.98 -8.65
CA LEU A 135 -7.64 -38.55 -9.22
C LEU A 135 -7.56 -38.41 -10.75
N LEU A 136 -6.47 -37.88 -11.30
CA LEU A 136 -6.26 -37.73 -12.74
C LEU A 136 -6.23 -39.09 -13.47
N ARG A 137 -5.66 -40.12 -12.86
CA ARG A 137 -5.69 -41.47 -13.46
C ARG A 137 -7.11 -42.01 -13.62
N ASP A 138 -7.98 -41.72 -12.63
CA ASP A 138 -9.36 -42.23 -12.61
C ASP A 138 -10.34 -41.30 -13.34
N PHE A 139 -10.03 -39.98 -13.35
CA PHE A 139 -10.92 -38.93 -13.91
C PHE A 139 -10.16 -37.98 -14.86
N PRO A 140 -9.62 -38.48 -16.00
CA PRO A 140 -8.73 -37.68 -16.87
C PRO A 140 -9.43 -36.52 -17.60
N LYS A 141 -10.76 -36.43 -17.56
CA LYS A 141 -11.52 -35.34 -18.19
C LYS A 141 -11.84 -34.17 -17.25
N LYS A 142 -11.34 -34.21 -16.02
CA LYS A 142 -11.55 -33.18 -15.01
C LYS A 142 -10.45 -32.11 -15.09
N SER A 143 -10.73 -31.02 -15.83
CA SER A 143 -9.76 -29.94 -16.07
C SER A 143 -9.26 -29.28 -14.79
N GLU A 144 -10.11 -29.15 -13.77
CA GLU A 144 -9.76 -28.59 -12.47
C GLU A 144 -8.60 -29.29 -11.76
N LEU A 145 -8.43 -30.59 -11.99
CA LEU A 145 -7.32 -31.36 -11.41
C LEU A 145 -5.98 -30.99 -12.06
N TYR A 146 -5.97 -30.79 -13.38
CA TYR A 146 -4.77 -30.37 -14.11
C TYR A 146 -4.34 -28.98 -13.67
N TYR A 147 -5.26 -28.02 -13.65
CA TYR A 147 -4.94 -26.66 -13.21
C TYR A 147 -4.49 -26.62 -11.73
N GLY A 148 -5.15 -27.40 -10.87
CA GLY A 148 -4.74 -27.53 -9.47
C GLY A 148 -3.34 -28.10 -9.32
N LEU A 149 -3.02 -29.16 -10.09
CA LEU A 149 -1.70 -29.80 -10.07
C LEU A 149 -0.61 -28.89 -10.65
N ALA A 150 -0.89 -28.20 -11.77
CA ALA A 150 0.04 -27.23 -12.34
C ALA A 150 0.41 -26.14 -11.34
N ASN A 151 -0.59 -25.55 -10.65
CA ASN A 151 -0.37 -24.53 -9.63
C ASN A 151 0.45 -25.07 -8.45
N LEU A 152 0.21 -26.29 -8.00
CA LEU A 152 0.99 -26.91 -6.93
C LEU A 152 2.46 -27.09 -7.33
N TYR A 153 2.74 -27.56 -8.56
CA TYR A 153 4.10 -27.69 -9.05
C TYR A 153 4.79 -26.33 -9.25
N ILE A 154 4.07 -25.31 -9.72
CA ILE A 154 4.59 -23.94 -9.83
C ILE A 154 4.99 -23.40 -8.44
N ASN A 155 4.11 -23.57 -7.45
CA ASN A 155 4.36 -23.11 -6.09
C ASN A 155 5.52 -23.84 -5.38
N GLN A 156 5.78 -25.07 -5.78
CA GLN A 156 6.92 -25.86 -5.28
C GLN A 156 8.22 -25.65 -6.08
N GLY A 157 8.21 -24.80 -7.11
CA GLY A 157 9.35 -24.59 -7.99
C GLY A 157 9.67 -25.77 -8.91
N GLN A 158 8.74 -26.75 -9.07
CA GLN A 158 8.90 -27.92 -9.94
C GLN A 158 8.44 -27.58 -11.37
N ALA A 159 9.14 -26.68 -12.00
CA ALA A 159 8.73 -26.06 -13.26
C ALA A 159 8.58 -27.06 -14.42
N ASP A 160 9.49 -28.04 -14.55
CA ASP A 160 9.38 -29.04 -15.64
C ASP A 160 8.14 -29.91 -15.50
N LYS A 161 7.74 -30.25 -14.27
CA LYS A 161 6.48 -30.97 -14.03
C LYS A 161 5.27 -30.08 -14.34
N ALA A 162 5.33 -28.81 -13.95
CA ALA A 162 4.28 -27.86 -14.29
C ALA A 162 4.13 -27.71 -15.82
N LEU A 163 5.24 -27.56 -16.55
CA LEU A 163 5.24 -27.48 -18.02
C LEU A 163 4.66 -28.75 -18.66
N LYS A 164 4.95 -29.92 -18.09
CA LYS A 164 4.36 -31.18 -18.56
C LYS A 164 2.83 -31.17 -18.39
N ILE A 165 2.35 -30.79 -17.21
CA ILE A 165 0.89 -30.69 -16.95
C ILE A 165 0.22 -29.67 -17.88
N ILE A 166 0.87 -28.54 -18.17
CA ILE A 166 0.36 -27.57 -19.17
C ILE A 166 0.26 -28.23 -20.55
N GLY A 167 1.26 -29.03 -20.97
CA GLY A 167 1.21 -29.80 -22.21
C GLY A 167 0.08 -30.83 -22.22
N ASP A 168 -0.17 -31.49 -21.10
CA ASP A 168 -1.29 -32.43 -20.96
C ASP A 168 -2.67 -31.71 -21.08
N ILE A 169 -2.78 -30.49 -20.49
CA ILE A 169 -3.97 -29.62 -20.66
C ILE A 169 -4.19 -29.30 -22.13
N GLU A 170 -3.15 -28.82 -22.82
CA GLU A 170 -3.23 -28.45 -24.24
C GLU A 170 -3.61 -29.63 -25.14
N THR A 171 -3.11 -30.83 -24.82
CA THR A 171 -3.42 -32.05 -25.52
C THR A 171 -4.86 -32.51 -25.31
N GLN A 172 -5.36 -32.39 -24.06
CA GLN A 172 -6.66 -32.91 -23.64
C GLN A 172 -7.82 -31.93 -23.95
N PHE A 173 -7.56 -30.63 -23.77
CA PHE A 173 -8.60 -29.58 -23.82
C PHE A 173 -8.36 -28.52 -24.92
N GLY A 174 -7.24 -28.58 -25.60
CA GLY A 174 -6.80 -27.58 -26.57
C GLY A 174 -5.95 -26.46 -25.98
N LYS A 175 -5.23 -25.77 -26.84
CA LYS A 175 -4.44 -24.60 -26.49
C LYS A 175 -5.35 -23.40 -26.19
N SER A 176 -4.95 -22.55 -25.29
CA SER A 176 -5.64 -21.30 -24.93
C SER A 176 -4.65 -20.25 -24.50
N ASP A 177 -5.07 -18.97 -24.49
CA ASP A 177 -4.28 -17.86 -23.96
C ASP A 177 -3.77 -18.17 -22.54
N ALA A 178 -4.63 -18.74 -21.69
CA ALA A 178 -4.27 -19.09 -20.32
C ALA A 178 -3.13 -20.12 -20.25
N THR A 179 -3.14 -21.15 -21.12
CA THR A 179 -2.09 -22.18 -21.10
C THR A 179 -0.77 -21.66 -21.64
N VAL A 180 -0.77 -20.90 -22.74
CA VAL A 180 0.46 -20.36 -23.32
C VAL A 180 1.07 -19.29 -22.42
N MET A 181 0.26 -18.44 -21.78
CA MET A 181 0.75 -17.46 -20.82
C MET A 181 1.35 -18.11 -19.56
N THR A 182 0.71 -19.17 -19.08
CA THR A 182 1.24 -19.93 -17.94
C THR A 182 2.59 -20.56 -18.32
N ARG A 183 2.70 -21.15 -19.51
CA ARG A 183 3.96 -21.68 -20.06
C ARG A 183 5.03 -20.60 -20.15
N PHE A 184 4.70 -19.44 -20.72
CA PHE A 184 5.59 -18.29 -20.82
C PHE A 184 6.09 -17.85 -19.45
N ASN A 185 5.19 -17.71 -18.48
CA ASN A 185 5.54 -17.28 -17.12
C ASN A 185 6.47 -18.28 -16.41
N ILE A 186 6.21 -19.58 -16.58
CA ILE A 186 7.08 -20.63 -16.00
C ILE A 186 8.48 -20.56 -16.62
N LEU A 187 8.57 -20.50 -17.95
CA LEU A 187 9.84 -20.46 -18.67
C LEU A 187 10.62 -19.17 -18.38
N SER A 188 9.95 -18.03 -18.33
CA SER A 188 10.56 -16.74 -18.01
C SER A 188 11.14 -16.70 -16.58
N ARG A 189 10.45 -17.31 -15.61
CA ARG A 189 10.96 -17.45 -14.24
C ARG A 189 12.21 -18.34 -14.13
N GLN A 190 12.38 -19.25 -15.08
CA GLN A 190 13.55 -20.10 -15.21
C GLN A 190 14.65 -19.49 -16.08
N GLU A 191 14.52 -18.24 -16.49
CA GLU A 191 15.44 -17.55 -17.40
C GLU A 191 15.55 -18.22 -18.78
N ARG A 192 14.59 -19.09 -19.17
CA ARG A 192 14.48 -19.76 -20.48
C ARG A 192 13.72 -18.85 -21.46
N HIS A 193 14.25 -17.66 -21.69
CA HIS A 193 13.54 -16.58 -22.41
C HIS A 193 13.27 -16.91 -23.87
N GLU A 194 14.21 -17.58 -24.56
CA GLU A 194 14.00 -17.97 -25.96
C GLU A 194 12.86 -18.98 -26.12
N GLU A 195 12.77 -19.95 -25.21
CA GLU A 195 11.68 -20.93 -25.22
C GLU A 195 10.35 -20.30 -24.87
N ALA A 196 10.34 -19.34 -23.95
CA ALA A 196 9.17 -18.59 -23.57
C ALA A 196 8.61 -17.78 -24.77
N TYR A 197 9.49 -17.06 -25.45
CA TYR A 197 9.15 -16.29 -26.65
C TYR A 197 8.61 -17.19 -27.77
N LYS A 198 9.32 -18.28 -28.05
CA LYS A 198 8.91 -19.26 -29.07
C LYS A 198 7.52 -19.85 -28.81
N ALA A 199 7.20 -20.12 -27.55
CA ALA A 199 5.86 -20.62 -27.19
C ALA A 199 4.75 -19.60 -27.53
N LEU A 200 4.99 -18.30 -27.32
CA LEU A 200 4.07 -17.25 -27.73
C LEU A 200 3.96 -17.14 -29.25
N GLU A 201 5.09 -17.17 -29.97
CA GLU A 201 5.09 -17.11 -31.44
C GLU A 201 4.36 -18.30 -32.08
N GLU A 202 4.62 -19.52 -31.58
CA GLU A 202 3.96 -20.73 -32.09
C GLU A 202 2.43 -20.68 -31.88
N TYR A 203 2.01 -20.16 -30.71
CA TYR A 203 0.61 -19.94 -30.42
C TYR A 203 0.00 -18.87 -31.36
N ASN A 204 0.68 -17.74 -31.54
CA ASN A 204 0.19 -16.63 -32.35
C ASN A 204 0.04 -16.98 -33.83
N LYS A 205 0.80 -17.95 -34.35
CA LYS A 205 0.65 -18.46 -35.73
C LYS A 205 -0.69 -19.17 -35.94
N GLU A 206 -1.26 -19.73 -34.89
CA GLU A 206 -2.48 -20.55 -34.93
C GLU A 206 -3.70 -19.78 -34.39
N TYR A 207 -3.47 -18.97 -33.36
CA TYR A 207 -4.50 -18.24 -32.60
C TYR A 207 -4.07 -16.79 -32.38
N SER A 208 -4.66 -15.85 -33.12
CA SER A 208 -4.37 -14.42 -32.87
C SER A 208 -5.12 -13.92 -31.63
N SER A 209 -4.39 -13.41 -30.64
CA SER A 209 -4.94 -12.89 -29.40
C SER A 209 -4.27 -11.55 -29.05
N PRO A 210 -5.05 -10.49 -28.73
CA PRO A 210 -4.48 -9.20 -28.32
C PRO A 210 -3.53 -9.34 -27.13
N GLN A 211 -3.82 -10.28 -26.23
CA GLN A 211 -3.04 -10.54 -25.04
C GLN A 211 -1.67 -11.15 -25.38
N VAL A 212 -1.64 -12.18 -26.23
CA VAL A 212 -0.39 -12.82 -26.65
C VAL A 212 0.46 -11.88 -27.50
N LEU A 213 -0.17 -11.15 -28.42
CA LEU A 213 0.49 -10.14 -29.23
C LEU A 213 1.12 -9.03 -28.37
N SER A 214 0.42 -8.55 -27.34
CA SER A 214 1.03 -7.59 -26.42
C SER A 214 2.25 -8.15 -25.67
N MET A 215 2.20 -9.41 -25.26
CA MET A 215 3.33 -10.08 -24.60
C MET A 215 4.53 -10.25 -25.55
N LEU A 216 4.29 -10.53 -26.84
CA LEU A 216 5.34 -10.54 -27.86
C LEU A 216 5.93 -9.13 -28.03
N GLY A 217 5.08 -8.11 -28.07
CA GLY A 217 5.51 -6.71 -28.10
C GLY A 217 6.37 -6.32 -26.88
N ASP A 218 5.94 -6.71 -25.68
CA ASP A 218 6.68 -6.46 -24.45
C ASP A 218 8.06 -7.15 -24.46
N TYR A 219 8.14 -8.36 -24.98
CA TYR A 219 9.40 -9.07 -25.13
C TYR A 219 10.34 -8.34 -26.09
N GLU A 220 9.86 -7.96 -27.29
CA GLU A 220 10.64 -7.23 -28.29
C GLU A 220 11.09 -5.86 -27.77
N MET A 221 10.23 -5.14 -27.05
CA MET A 221 10.59 -3.88 -26.37
C MET A 221 11.70 -4.12 -25.35
N GLY A 222 11.64 -5.21 -24.59
CA GLY A 222 12.69 -5.61 -23.64
C GLY A 222 14.02 -5.92 -24.31
N MET A 223 13.99 -6.37 -25.56
CA MET A 223 15.17 -6.63 -26.40
C MET A 223 15.64 -5.39 -27.21
N TYR A 224 15.01 -4.24 -26.99
CA TYR A 224 15.26 -2.98 -27.71
C TYR A 224 14.95 -3.05 -29.22
N ASN A 225 14.03 -3.91 -29.62
CA ASN A 225 13.53 -4.05 -30.99
C ASN A 225 12.25 -3.24 -31.18
N ASP A 226 12.35 -1.92 -31.07
CA ASP A 226 11.19 -1.00 -31.08
C ASP A 226 10.26 -1.23 -32.28
N SER A 227 10.79 -1.47 -33.48
CA SER A 227 9.99 -1.68 -34.68
C SER A 227 9.14 -2.94 -34.61
N SER A 228 9.69 -4.05 -34.10
CA SER A 228 8.98 -5.30 -33.90
C SER A 228 7.93 -5.18 -32.79
N ALA A 229 8.30 -4.52 -31.69
CA ALA A 229 7.39 -4.25 -30.59
C ALA A 229 6.16 -3.46 -31.05
N LEU A 230 6.37 -2.36 -31.78
CA LEU A 230 5.28 -1.54 -32.32
C LEU A 230 4.40 -2.34 -33.29
N ALA A 231 4.99 -3.22 -34.13
CA ALA A 231 4.21 -4.06 -35.07
C ALA A 231 3.28 -5.01 -34.31
N TYR A 232 3.76 -5.68 -33.25
CA TYR A 232 2.91 -6.55 -32.44
C TYR A 232 1.82 -5.80 -31.68
N TYR A 233 2.12 -4.61 -31.12
CA TYR A 233 1.09 -3.78 -30.48
C TYR A 233 0.05 -3.30 -31.50
N ASP A 234 0.46 -2.93 -32.72
CA ASP A 234 -0.47 -2.52 -33.77
C ASP A 234 -1.36 -3.68 -34.22
N GLU A 235 -0.82 -4.89 -34.29
CA GLU A 235 -1.60 -6.09 -34.59
C GLU A 235 -2.60 -6.37 -33.44
N ALA A 236 -2.19 -6.30 -32.20
CA ALA A 236 -3.08 -6.42 -31.03
C ALA A 236 -4.21 -5.40 -31.08
N LEU A 237 -3.90 -4.13 -31.39
CA LEU A 237 -4.87 -3.04 -31.49
C LEU A 237 -5.76 -3.14 -32.73
N SER A 238 -5.36 -3.90 -33.75
CA SER A 238 -6.24 -4.22 -34.88
C SER A 238 -7.37 -5.17 -34.50
N LEU A 239 -7.11 -6.06 -33.51
CA LEU A 239 -8.10 -7.01 -32.98
C LEU A 239 -8.98 -6.36 -31.91
N ASP A 240 -8.37 -5.55 -31.03
CA ASP A 240 -9.07 -4.77 -30.00
C ASP A 240 -8.43 -3.38 -29.87
N LYS A 241 -9.12 -2.38 -30.40
CA LYS A 241 -8.62 -0.98 -30.48
C LYS A 241 -8.41 -0.34 -29.10
N SER A 242 -9.06 -0.87 -28.07
CA SER A 242 -9.01 -0.37 -26.71
C SER A 242 -8.18 -1.26 -25.77
N TYR A 243 -7.48 -2.26 -26.30
CA TYR A 243 -6.71 -3.17 -25.47
C TYR A 243 -5.59 -2.43 -24.70
N ALA A 244 -5.88 -2.15 -23.43
CA ALA A 244 -5.05 -1.29 -22.59
C ALA A 244 -3.57 -1.73 -22.48
N PRO A 245 -3.24 -3.05 -22.34
CA PRO A 245 -1.83 -3.47 -22.31
C PRO A 245 -1.06 -3.09 -23.60
N ALA A 246 -1.68 -3.28 -24.78
CA ALA A 246 -1.03 -2.89 -26.03
C ALA A 246 -0.87 -1.38 -26.18
N LEU A 247 -1.86 -0.59 -25.75
CA LEU A 247 -1.76 0.87 -25.74
C LEU A 247 -0.64 1.33 -24.81
N LEU A 248 -0.52 0.74 -23.60
CA LEU A 248 0.55 1.06 -22.65
C LEU A 248 1.93 0.67 -23.20
N GLY A 249 2.10 -0.56 -23.70
CA GLY A 249 3.37 -1.01 -24.26
C GLY A 249 3.79 -0.15 -25.45
N LYS A 250 2.85 0.18 -26.35
CA LYS A 250 3.10 1.05 -27.48
C LYS A 250 3.50 2.47 -27.04
N ALA A 251 2.80 3.05 -26.05
CA ALA A 251 3.14 4.36 -25.51
C ALA A 251 4.54 4.34 -24.87
N GLU A 252 4.86 3.31 -24.06
CA GLU A 252 6.19 3.19 -23.45
C GLU A 252 7.31 3.04 -24.47
N THR A 253 7.08 2.28 -25.56
CA THR A 253 8.02 2.18 -26.68
C THR A 253 8.33 3.56 -27.27
N TYR A 254 7.31 4.36 -27.57
CA TYR A 254 7.49 5.75 -28.05
C TYR A 254 8.18 6.63 -27.02
N ARG A 255 7.86 6.49 -25.74
CA ARG A 255 8.51 7.26 -24.65
C ARG A 255 10.01 6.97 -24.55
N ILE A 256 10.39 5.69 -24.64
CA ILE A 256 11.79 5.23 -24.63
C ILE A 256 12.52 5.76 -25.87
N ALA A 257 11.89 5.68 -27.03
CA ALA A 257 12.40 6.22 -28.29
C ALA A 257 12.41 7.76 -28.36
N ARG A 258 11.86 8.44 -27.34
CA ARG A 258 11.69 9.90 -27.28
C ARG A 258 10.79 10.49 -28.37
N ASP A 259 9.93 9.68 -28.98
CA ASP A 259 8.86 10.16 -29.84
C ASP A 259 7.65 10.57 -28.99
N TYR A 260 7.77 11.73 -28.38
CA TYR A 260 6.74 12.23 -27.44
C TYR A 260 5.43 12.61 -28.14
N VAL A 261 5.45 12.86 -29.46
CA VAL A 261 4.21 13.12 -30.21
C VAL A 261 3.36 11.85 -30.29
N SER A 262 3.96 10.75 -30.70
CA SER A 262 3.28 9.44 -30.77
C SER A 262 2.93 8.91 -29.39
N TYR A 263 3.79 9.17 -28.39
CA TYR A 263 3.56 8.83 -26.99
C TYR A 263 2.24 9.44 -26.48
N PHE A 264 2.09 10.75 -26.51
CA PHE A 264 0.90 11.43 -26.00
C PHE A 264 -0.35 11.06 -26.81
N LYS A 265 -0.24 10.95 -28.15
CA LYS A 265 -1.34 10.51 -28.99
C LYS A 265 -1.86 9.11 -28.57
N THR A 266 -0.96 8.18 -28.28
CA THR A 266 -1.33 6.82 -27.87
C THR A 266 -1.90 6.82 -26.44
N LEU A 267 -1.30 7.60 -25.54
CA LEU A 267 -1.75 7.74 -24.17
C LEU A 267 -3.15 8.36 -24.09
N ASP A 268 -3.44 9.36 -24.92
CA ASP A 268 -4.75 10.00 -24.98
C ASP A 268 -5.86 9.04 -25.41
N ILE A 269 -5.55 8.06 -26.29
CA ILE A 269 -6.50 6.99 -26.64
C ILE A 269 -6.84 6.16 -25.40
N LEU A 270 -5.84 5.74 -24.63
CA LEU A 270 -6.06 4.98 -23.39
C LEU A 270 -6.83 5.80 -22.36
N MET A 271 -6.49 7.07 -22.18
CA MET A 271 -7.15 7.93 -21.20
C MET A 271 -8.61 8.22 -21.56
N ALA A 272 -8.92 8.29 -22.86
CA ALA A 272 -10.29 8.49 -23.35
C ALA A 272 -11.19 7.26 -23.23
N ASP A 273 -10.62 6.06 -23.15
CA ASP A 273 -11.38 4.82 -23.05
C ASP A 273 -12.15 4.74 -21.73
N ARG A 274 -13.48 4.58 -21.80
CA ARG A 274 -14.35 4.50 -20.61
C ARG A 274 -14.42 3.11 -19.99
N ASP A 275 -14.04 2.08 -20.76
CA ASP A 275 -14.09 0.70 -20.30
C ASP A 275 -12.78 0.31 -19.57
N ALA A 276 -11.68 1.01 -19.84
CA ALA A 276 -10.43 0.84 -19.13
C ALA A 276 -10.54 1.33 -17.68
N THR A 277 -10.00 0.54 -16.74
CA THR A 277 -10.14 0.80 -15.30
C THR A 277 -9.56 2.17 -14.88
N PRO A 278 -10.34 3.02 -14.20
CA PRO A 278 -9.87 4.32 -13.73
C PRO A 278 -8.63 4.22 -12.84
N ALA A 279 -8.59 3.21 -11.95
CA ALA A 279 -7.47 2.98 -11.05
C ALA A 279 -6.15 2.73 -11.80
N GLY A 280 -6.18 1.91 -12.88
CA GLY A 280 -4.99 1.64 -13.69
C GLY A 280 -4.49 2.89 -14.42
N LYS A 281 -5.40 3.71 -14.96
CA LYS A 281 -5.05 5.01 -15.57
C LYS A 281 -4.43 5.96 -14.55
N ALA A 282 -5.03 6.07 -13.36
CA ALA A 282 -4.53 6.90 -12.27
C ALA A 282 -3.12 6.47 -11.84
N GLU A 283 -2.90 5.16 -11.66
CA GLU A 283 -1.59 4.60 -11.28
C GLU A 283 -0.52 4.93 -12.33
N TYR A 284 -0.84 4.75 -13.61
CA TYR A 284 0.08 5.08 -14.70
C TYR A 284 0.44 6.58 -14.72
N LEU A 285 -0.55 7.48 -14.68
CA LEU A 285 -0.32 8.92 -14.65
C LEU A 285 0.51 9.34 -13.43
N GLN A 286 0.21 8.81 -12.25
CA GLN A 286 0.99 9.08 -11.04
C GLN A 286 2.43 8.59 -11.16
N ALA A 287 2.65 7.43 -11.82
CA ALA A 287 4.00 6.95 -12.10
C ALA A 287 4.76 7.92 -13.04
N VAL A 288 4.10 8.40 -14.08
CA VAL A 288 4.66 9.44 -14.99
C VAL A 288 5.05 10.70 -14.20
N PHE A 289 4.19 11.22 -13.33
CA PHE A 289 4.47 12.42 -12.55
C PHE A 289 5.63 12.24 -11.57
N ARG A 290 5.73 11.07 -10.94
CA ARG A 290 6.82 10.78 -9.99
C ARG A 290 8.19 10.53 -10.65
N GLN A 291 8.20 9.99 -11.87
CA GLN A 291 9.43 9.57 -12.55
C GLN A 291 9.96 10.62 -13.52
N SER A 292 9.12 11.56 -13.91
CA SER A 292 9.50 12.62 -14.86
C SER A 292 10.30 13.73 -14.16
N ASP A 293 11.34 14.19 -14.84
CA ASP A 293 12.08 15.37 -14.35
C ASP A 293 11.29 16.66 -14.56
N PRO A 294 11.60 17.75 -13.83
CA PRO A 294 10.91 19.02 -13.96
C PRO A 294 10.97 19.63 -15.36
N ARG A 295 12.01 19.32 -16.16
CA ARG A 295 12.15 19.83 -17.54
C ARG A 295 11.15 19.15 -18.45
N PHE A 296 10.98 17.82 -18.31
CA PHE A 296 9.96 17.08 -19.03
C PHE A 296 8.56 17.63 -18.72
N MET A 297 8.22 17.75 -17.43
CA MET A 297 6.93 18.28 -16.99
C MET A 297 6.64 19.68 -17.55
N LYS A 298 7.66 20.54 -17.61
CA LYS A 298 7.54 21.89 -18.18
C LYS A 298 7.43 21.87 -19.70
N SER A 299 8.24 21.06 -20.40
CA SER A 299 8.27 21.02 -21.86
C SER A 299 7.00 20.45 -22.47
N PHE A 300 6.35 19.51 -21.77
CA PHE A 300 5.14 18.84 -22.24
C PHE A 300 3.89 19.20 -21.41
N SER A 301 3.91 20.36 -20.76
CA SER A 301 2.81 20.79 -19.89
C SER A 301 1.47 20.83 -20.63
N SER A 302 1.42 21.32 -21.86
CA SER A 302 0.19 21.37 -22.67
C SER A 302 -0.36 19.99 -22.99
N GLN A 303 0.51 19.03 -23.34
CA GLN A 303 0.11 17.64 -23.62
C GLN A 303 -0.36 16.95 -22.35
N LEU A 304 0.37 17.12 -21.25
CA LEU A 304 -0.03 16.56 -19.94
C LEU A 304 -1.36 17.14 -19.47
N ASP A 305 -1.60 18.43 -19.67
CA ASP A 305 -2.89 19.08 -19.40
C ASP A 305 -4.01 18.42 -20.21
N SER A 306 -3.78 18.20 -21.49
CA SER A 306 -4.76 17.51 -22.38
C SER A 306 -5.04 16.11 -21.87
N THR A 307 -4.01 15.33 -21.62
CA THR A 307 -4.10 13.93 -21.19
C THR A 307 -4.85 13.78 -19.85
N VAL A 308 -4.52 14.63 -18.86
CA VAL A 308 -5.22 14.65 -17.55
C VAL A 308 -6.69 15.03 -17.74
N ASN A 309 -6.98 16.05 -18.54
CA ASN A 309 -8.36 16.48 -18.80
C ASN A 309 -9.17 15.40 -19.54
N ILE A 310 -8.55 14.67 -20.49
CA ILE A 310 -9.18 13.54 -21.16
C ILE A 310 -9.56 12.46 -20.15
N ALA A 311 -8.64 12.09 -19.25
CA ALA A 311 -8.91 11.10 -18.21
C ALA A 311 -10.05 11.54 -17.27
N VAL A 312 -10.07 12.81 -16.85
CA VAL A 312 -11.14 13.37 -16.00
C VAL A 312 -12.48 13.38 -16.74
N ASN A 313 -12.50 13.72 -18.03
CA ASN A 313 -13.74 13.70 -18.84
C ASN A 313 -14.25 12.29 -19.10
N ALA A 314 -13.37 11.30 -19.21
CA ALA A 314 -13.76 9.90 -19.32
C ALA A 314 -14.38 9.36 -18.02
N HIS A 315 -13.86 9.78 -16.87
CA HIS A 315 -14.26 9.31 -15.54
C HIS A 315 -14.50 10.48 -14.55
N PRO A 316 -15.51 11.33 -14.81
CA PRO A 316 -15.70 12.59 -14.07
C PRO A 316 -16.10 12.41 -12.60
N ALA A 317 -16.57 11.21 -12.23
CA ALA A 317 -17.01 10.85 -10.88
C ALA A 317 -16.15 9.74 -10.26
N ASP A 318 -14.89 9.57 -10.70
CA ASP A 318 -13.97 8.60 -10.11
C ASP A 318 -12.95 9.30 -9.21
N SER A 319 -12.85 8.81 -7.96
CA SER A 319 -11.98 9.43 -6.94
C SER A 319 -10.50 9.31 -7.27
N SER A 320 -10.06 8.22 -7.89
CA SER A 320 -8.64 7.98 -8.19
C SER A 320 -8.15 8.92 -9.30
N ILE A 321 -8.96 9.12 -10.33
CA ILE A 321 -8.68 10.06 -11.43
C ILE A 321 -8.68 11.50 -10.93
N LEU A 322 -9.70 11.89 -10.16
CA LEU A 322 -9.78 13.26 -9.62
C LEU A 322 -8.64 13.57 -8.65
N GLN A 323 -8.25 12.62 -7.79
CA GLN A 323 -7.07 12.77 -6.94
C GLN A 323 -5.78 12.89 -7.76
N THR A 324 -5.67 12.11 -8.84
CA THR A 324 -4.52 12.17 -9.74
C THR A 324 -4.42 13.53 -10.45
N ALA A 325 -5.54 14.11 -10.86
CA ALA A 325 -5.58 15.48 -11.38
C ALA A 325 -5.13 16.50 -10.32
N GLY A 326 -5.58 16.38 -9.09
CA GLY A 326 -5.11 17.21 -7.96
C GLY A 326 -3.61 17.10 -7.73
N LEU A 327 -3.06 15.90 -7.72
CA LEU A 327 -1.60 15.67 -7.61
C LEU A 327 -0.84 16.29 -8.79
N TYR A 328 -1.37 16.15 -10.01
CA TYR A 328 -0.78 16.79 -11.19
C TYR A 328 -0.69 18.31 -11.04
N TYR A 329 -1.75 18.95 -10.55
CA TYR A 329 -1.75 20.39 -10.31
C TYR A 329 -0.75 20.79 -9.22
N LEU A 330 -0.57 19.98 -8.17
CA LEU A 330 0.46 20.23 -7.15
C LEU A 330 1.89 20.18 -7.73
N VAL A 331 2.23 19.12 -8.47
CA VAL A 331 3.58 18.96 -9.03
C VAL A 331 3.89 19.99 -10.12
N THR A 332 2.87 20.63 -10.68
CA THR A 332 3.00 21.74 -11.64
C THR A 332 2.84 23.13 -11.03
N ASP A 333 2.86 23.22 -9.68
CA ASP A 333 2.73 24.45 -8.87
C ASP A 333 1.44 25.26 -9.11
N ARG A 334 0.35 24.55 -9.53
CA ARG A 334 -1.00 25.11 -9.71
C ARG A 334 -1.85 24.83 -8.49
N LYS A 335 -1.52 25.46 -7.39
CA LYS A 335 -1.99 25.14 -6.03
C LYS A 335 -3.49 25.33 -5.85
N GLU A 336 -4.04 26.39 -6.42
CA GLU A 336 -5.48 26.69 -6.34
C GLU A 336 -6.28 25.63 -7.11
N ALA A 337 -5.84 25.24 -8.30
CA ALA A 337 -6.48 24.19 -9.08
C ALA A 337 -6.38 22.82 -8.36
N ALA A 338 -5.29 22.56 -7.66
CA ALA A 338 -5.14 21.37 -6.82
C ALA A 338 -6.14 21.39 -5.66
N ALA A 339 -6.29 22.52 -4.97
CA ALA A 339 -7.24 22.66 -3.87
C ALA A 339 -8.69 22.46 -4.36
N ASP A 340 -9.06 22.99 -5.51
CA ASP A 340 -10.39 22.80 -6.10
C ASP A 340 -10.65 21.34 -6.48
N ALA A 341 -9.65 20.66 -7.07
CA ALA A 341 -9.75 19.26 -7.43
C ALA A 341 -9.94 18.37 -6.18
N PHE A 342 -9.11 18.54 -5.15
CA PHE A 342 -9.26 17.77 -3.89
C PHE A 342 -10.54 18.11 -3.14
N LYS A 343 -10.99 19.38 -3.17
CA LYS A 343 -12.27 19.78 -2.60
C LYS A 343 -13.43 19.06 -3.28
N LYS A 344 -13.39 18.92 -4.61
CA LYS A 344 -14.39 18.16 -5.36
C LYS A 344 -14.40 16.70 -4.92
N VAL A 345 -13.21 16.05 -4.82
CA VAL A 345 -13.12 14.67 -4.31
C VAL A 345 -13.71 14.56 -2.90
N MET A 346 -13.33 15.45 -1.99
CA MET A 346 -13.85 15.46 -0.62
C MET A 346 -15.38 15.62 -0.57
N THR A 347 -15.95 16.40 -1.48
CA THR A 347 -17.40 16.64 -1.52
C THR A 347 -18.15 15.43 -2.09
N GLU A 348 -17.65 14.83 -3.15
CA GLU A 348 -18.29 13.70 -3.83
C GLU A 348 -18.05 12.37 -3.10
N PHE A 349 -16.91 12.24 -2.42
CA PHE A 349 -16.50 11.05 -1.65
C PHE A 349 -16.24 11.42 -0.19
N PRO A 350 -17.26 11.80 0.55
CA PRO A 350 -17.09 12.40 1.87
C PRO A 350 -16.46 11.46 2.91
N ASP A 351 -16.49 10.14 2.71
CA ASP A 351 -15.84 9.16 3.61
C ASP A 351 -14.38 8.89 3.25
N ASN A 352 -13.84 9.59 2.24
CA ASN A 352 -12.45 9.47 1.84
C ASN A 352 -11.55 10.37 2.71
N VAL A 353 -10.97 9.79 3.77
CA VAL A 353 -10.04 10.46 4.70
C VAL A 353 -8.84 11.04 3.94
N GLY A 354 -8.28 10.29 2.98
CA GLY A 354 -7.11 10.71 2.20
C GLY A 354 -7.38 11.95 1.34
N ALA A 355 -8.54 12.03 0.71
CA ALA A 355 -8.93 13.20 -0.07
C ALA A 355 -9.11 14.45 0.82
N THR A 356 -9.73 14.28 1.98
CA THR A 356 -9.88 15.34 2.98
C THR A 356 -8.51 15.84 3.46
N ALA A 357 -7.60 14.93 3.78
CA ALA A 357 -6.23 15.28 4.16
C ALA A 357 -5.49 16.02 3.05
N SER A 358 -5.58 15.55 1.80
CA SER A 358 -4.93 16.19 0.64
C SER A 358 -5.44 17.61 0.40
N TYR A 359 -6.74 17.82 0.54
CA TYR A 359 -7.34 19.16 0.46
C TYR A 359 -6.76 20.09 1.54
N ILE A 360 -6.77 19.65 2.79
CA ILE A 360 -6.27 20.45 3.93
C ILE A 360 -4.76 20.73 3.79
N GLN A 361 -3.97 19.74 3.40
CA GLN A 361 -2.53 19.94 3.13
C GLN A 361 -2.29 20.96 2.02
N THR A 362 -3.11 20.94 0.97
CA THR A 362 -3.01 21.92 -0.11
C THR A 362 -3.34 23.32 0.40
N LEU A 363 -4.37 23.47 1.23
CA LEU A 363 -4.71 24.74 1.86
C LEU A 363 -3.56 25.26 2.76
N LEU A 364 -2.90 24.37 3.52
CA LEU A 364 -1.69 24.70 4.30
C LEU A 364 -0.58 25.23 3.41
N TYR A 365 -0.35 24.55 2.29
CA TYR A 365 0.71 24.91 1.34
C TYR A 365 0.49 26.28 0.67
N ILE A 366 -0.78 26.70 0.50
CA ILE A 366 -1.13 28.03 -0.03
C ILE A 366 -1.38 29.07 1.07
N ASN A 367 -1.11 28.72 2.33
CA ASN A 367 -1.27 29.61 3.51
C ASN A 367 -2.71 30.10 3.76
N GLU A 368 -3.70 29.32 3.36
CA GLU A 368 -5.14 29.62 3.58
C GLU A 368 -5.60 29.19 4.99
N TRP A 369 -4.97 29.77 6.02
CA TRP A 369 -5.09 29.35 7.42
C TRP A 369 -6.54 29.21 7.93
N ASP A 370 -7.41 30.18 7.60
CA ASP A 370 -8.81 30.16 8.04
C ASP A 370 -9.58 29.00 7.40
N LYS A 371 -9.31 28.72 6.12
CA LYS A 371 -9.92 27.57 5.43
C LYS A 371 -9.41 26.25 5.97
N VAL A 372 -8.12 26.17 6.35
CA VAL A 372 -7.55 24.98 7.00
C VAL A 372 -8.31 24.68 8.29
N VAL A 373 -8.45 25.64 9.18
CA VAL A 373 -9.15 25.46 10.47
C VAL A 373 -10.57 24.98 10.24
N SER A 374 -11.34 25.67 9.37
CA SER A 374 -12.72 25.30 9.05
C SER A 374 -12.84 23.89 8.44
N ALA A 375 -11.90 23.52 7.56
CA ALA A 375 -11.87 22.19 6.96
C ALA A 375 -11.51 21.10 7.99
N CYS A 376 -10.57 21.38 8.90
CA CYS A 376 -10.21 20.48 10.00
C CYS A 376 -11.38 20.27 10.97
N ASP A 377 -12.09 21.34 11.35
CA ASP A 377 -13.28 21.23 12.21
C ASP A 377 -14.34 20.33 11.57
N SER A 378 -14.61 20.52 10.28
CA SER A 378 -15.55 19.69 9.53
C SER A 378 -15.06 18.22 9.43
N ALA A 379 -13.77 18.02 9.22
CA ALA A 379 -13.15 16.70 9.18
C ALA A 379 -13.25 15.97 10.52
N MET A 380 -13.00 16.67 11.64
CA MET A 380 -13.11 16.10 12.98
C MET A 380 -14.52 15.69 13.39
N VAL A 381 -15.56 16.34 12.84
CA VAL A 381 -16.96 15.89 13.03
C VAL A 381 -17.19 14.56 12.33
N ARG A 382 -16.62 14.36 11.14
CA ARG A 382 -16.81 13.13 10.35
C ARG A 382 -15.86 12.01 10.76
N PHE A 383 -14.63 12.35 11.09
CA PHE A 383 -13.54 11.42 11.43
C PHE A 383 -13.00 11.69 12.84
N PRO A 384 -13.80 11.50 13.90
CA PRO A 384 -13.46 11.95 15.26
C PRO A 384 -12.26 11.20 15.87
N GLN A 385 -11.81 10.11 15.27
CA GLN A 385 -10.65 9.33 15.72
C GLN A 385 -9.35 9.66 14.97
N GLU A 386 -9.42 10.50 13.93
CA GLU A 386 -8.28 10.86 13.08
C GLU A 386 -7.56 12.09 13.62
N ALA A 387 -6.69 11.89 14.63
CA ALA A 387 -5.96 12.97 15.29
C ALA A 387 -5.09 13.82 14.33
N GLY A 388 -4.72 13.29 13.16
CA GLY A 388 -3.93 14.00 12.14
C GLY A 388 -4.58 15.29 11.66
N PHE A 389 -5.90 15.41 11.67
CA PHE A 389 -6.58 16.66 11.32
C PHE A 389 -6.35 17.77 12.38
N LEU A 390 -6.15 17.40 13.64
CA LEU A 390 -5.78 18.35 14.69
C LEU A 390 -4.34 18.85 14.54
N GLU A 391 -3.44 18.02 13.98
CA GLU A 391 -2.07 18.46 13.67
C GLU A 391 -2.08 19.52 12.56
N PHE A 392 -2.88 19.33 11.51
CA PHE A 392 -3.07 20.35 10.47
C PHE A 392 -3.67 21.63 11.04
N ALA A 393 -4.68 21.51 11.90
CA ALA A 393 -5.27 22.66 12.58
C ALA A 393 -4.23 23.38 13.46
N ASN A 394 -3.38 22.66 14.17
CA ASN A 394 -2.30 23.24 14.98
C ASN A 394 -1.31 24.05 14.13
N ALA A 395 -0.93 23.55 12.94
CA ALA A 395 -0.08 24.29 12.04
C ALA A 395 -0.72 25.61 11.59
N ALA A 396 -2.00 25.60 11.26
CA ALA A 396 -2.73 26.81 10.88
C ALA A 396 -2.90 27.78 12.05
N GLU A 397 -3.33 27.30 13.20
CA GLU A 397 -3.55 28.13 14.39
C GLU A 397 -2.23 28.73 14.93
N PHE A 398 -1.12 28.01 14.81
CA PHE A 398 0.20 28.53 15.13
C PHE A 398 0.56 29.75 14.25
N ASN A 399 0.34 29.64 12.92
CA ASN A 399 0.60 30.74 11.98
C ASN A 399 -0.35 31.93 12.22
N ARG A 400 -1.57 31.69 12.67
CA ARG A 400 -2.53 32.72 13.13
C ARG A 400 -2.17 33.31 14.49
N LYS A 401 -1.14 32.79 15.14
CA LYS A 401 -0.74 33.15 16.52
C LYS A 401 -1.84 32.84 17.57
N ASN A 402 -2.76 31.93 17.28
CA ASN A 402 -3.82 31.51 18.18
C ASN A 402 -3.34 30.34 19.05
N TYR A 403 -2.33 30.60 19.88
CA TYR A 403 -1.70 29.59 20.74
C TYR A 403 -2.67 28.87 21.70
N PRO A 404 -3.72 29.52 22.25
CA PRO A 404 -4.71 28.81 23.06
C PRO A 404 -5.44 27.70 22.30
N ALA A 405 -5.78 27.92 21.02
CA ALA A 405 -6.42 26.89 20.19
C ALA A 405 -5.49 25.69 19.94
N VAL A 406 -4.18 25.93 19.71
CA VAL A 406 -3.20 24.85 19.60
C VAL A 406 -3.17 24.00 20.88
N ILE A 407 -3.19 24.62 22.05
CA ILE A 407 -3.23 23.90 23.35
C ILE A 407 -4.51 23.04 23.43
N GLU A 408 -5.67 23.61 23.08
CA GLU A 408 -6.93 22.89 23.09
C GLU A 408 -6.92 21.67 22.16
N ASN A 409 -6.41 21.83 20.94
CA ASN A 409 -6.28 20.74 19.98
C ASN A 409 -5.35 19.64 20.49
N CYS A 410 -4.19 19.99 21.07
CA CYS A 410 -3.30 19.03 21.71
C CYS A 410 -4.01 18.24 22.81
N VAL A 411 -4.85 18.89 23.63
CA VAL A 411 -5.64 18.20 24.67
C VAL A 411 -6.67 17.26 24.02
N LYS A 412 -7.27 17.62 22.89
CA LYS A 412 -8.16 16.72 22.12
C LYS A 412 -7.39 15.50 21.59
N MET A 413 -6.18 15.70 21.03
CA MET A 413 -5.31 14.60 20.56
C MET A 413 -5.01 13.60 21.68
N LEU A 414 -4.68 14.08 22.88
CA LEU A 414 -4.43 13.23 24.06
C LEU A 414 -5.66 12.39 24.48
N ARG A 415 -6.89 12.87 24.19
CA ARG A 415 -8.13 12.13 24.47
C ARG A 415 -8.41 11.07 23.40
N ILE A 416 -8.05 11.35 22.14
CA ILE A 416 -8.25 10.42 21.01
C ILE A 416 -7.27 9.24 21.12
N ALA A 417 -6.00 9.51 21.43
CA ALA A 417 -4.95 8.51 21.50
C ALA A 417 -4.27 8.46 22.90
N PRO A 418 -4.98 8.07 23.96
CA PRO A 418 -4.50 8.18 25.33
C PRO A 418 -3.34 7.24 25.66
N THR A 419 -3.14 6.18 24.88
CA THR A 419 -2.08 5.17 25.07
C THR A 419 -0.92 5.32 24.08
N ASP A 420 -1.02 6.22 23.11
CA ASP A 420 0.05 6.45 22.14
C ASP A 420 1.12 7.38 22.72
N SER A 421 2.28 6.80 23.01
CA SER A 421 3.41 7.52 23.59
C SER A 421 3.95 8.62 22.67
N ALA A 422 3.90 8.45 21.35
CA ALA A 422 4.39 9.45 20.40
C ALA A 422 3.48 10.69 20.41
N THR A 423 2.17 10.49 20.27
CA THR A 423 1.18 11.56 20.39
C THR A 423 1.26 12.26 21.76
N PHE A 424 1.45 11.50 22.83
CA PHE A 424 1.58 12.05 24.17
C PHE A 424 2.78 13.01 24.29
N VAL A 425 3.96 12.57 23.82
CA VAL A 425 5.18 13.38 23.88
C VAL A 425 5.07 14.61 23.01
N THR A 426 4.60 14.46 21.78
CA THR A 426 4.41 15.56 20.83
C THR A 426 3.42 16.59 21.36
N ALA A 427 2.26 16.15 21.84
CA ALA A 427 1.24 17.05 22.35
C ALA A 427 1.73 17.85 23.58
N TRP A 428 2.37 17.20 24.56
CA TRP A 428 2.89 17.91 25.73
C TRP A 428 4.08 18.81 25.42
N SER A 429 4.93 18.45 24.44
CA SER A 429 5.98 19.35 23.95
C SER A 429 5.39 20.60 23.33
N THR A 430 4.44 20.43 22.40
CA THR A 430 3.73 21.54 21.73
C THR A 430 3.01 22.43 22.74
N ILE A 431 2.31 21.86 23.71
CA ILE A 431 1.69 22.63 24.81
C ILE A 431 2.75 23.45 25.56
N GLY A 432 3.93 22.88 25.79
CA GLY A 432 5.05 23.58 26.42
C GLY A 432 5.53 24.79 25.58
N ASP A 433 5.70 24.61 24.29
CA ASP A 433 6.09 25.68 23.37
C ASP A 433 5.03 26.79 23.35
N MET A 434 3.74 26.44 23.31
CA MET A 434 2.65 27.42 23.30
C MET A 434 2.60 28.21 24.61
N TYR A 435 2.74 27.58 25.76
CA TYR A 435 2.79 28.31 27.05
C TYR A 435 4.02 29.20 27.15
N HIS A 436 5.15 28.79 26.57
CA HIS A 436 6.31 29.69 26.49
C HIS A 436 5.99 30.96 25.69
N LEU A 437 5.40 30.80 24.47
CA LEU A 437 5.00 31.93 23.62
C LEU A 437 3.92 32.84 24.28
N LEU A 438 3.09 32.27 25.15
CA LEU A 438 2.11 33.02 25.95
C LEU A 438 2.76 33.68 27.21
N GLY A 439 4.02 33.45 27.47
CA GLY A 439 4.74 34.00 28.63
C GLY A 439 4.50 33.24 29.95
N ASP A 440 3.80 32.10 29.93
CA ASP A 440 3.57 31.27 31.12
C ASP A 440 4.68 30.20 31.27
N GLN A 441 5.84 30.62 31.70
CA GLN A 441 7.03 29.75 31.85
C GLN A 441 6.78 28.57 32.81
N SER A 442 5.96 28.78 33.85
CA SER A 442 5.66 27.72 34.83
C SER A 442 4.93 26.54 34.16
N LYS A 443 3.89 26.84 33.34
CA LYS A 443 3.16 25.80 32.61
C LYS A 443 4.01 25.22 31.50
N ALA A 444 4.83 26.02 30.80
CA ALA A 444 5.73 25.53 29.78
C ALA A 444 6.66 24.45 30.31
N PHE A 445 7.37 24.73 31.41
CA PHE A 445 8.30 23.78 32.01
C PHE A 445 7.62 22.53 32.57
N LYS A 446 6.41 22.67 33.14
CA LYS A 446 5.63 21.52 33.62
C LYS A 446 5.21 20.61 32.44
N SER A 447 4.91 21.19 31.28
CA SER A 447 4.54 20.45 30.07
C SER A 447 5.70 19.65 29.52
N TYR A 448 6.90 20.24 29.40
CA TYR A 448 8.11 19.51 29.03
C TYR A 448 8.47 18.41 30.03
N GLU A 449 8.36 18.67 31.33
CA GLU A 449 8.59 17.65 32.36
C GLU A 449 7.58 16.48 32.22
N THR A 450 6.35 16.77 31.80
CA THR A 450 5.33 15.75 31.55
C THR A 450 5.68 14.89 30.33
N ALA A 451 6.12 15.51 29.24
CA ALA A 451 6.59 14.78 28.06
C ALA A 451 7.80 13.88 28.38
N LEU A 452 8.77 14.41 29.14
CA LEU A 452 9.99 13.70 29.51
C LEU A 452 9.79 12.57 30.55
N LYS A 453 8.63 12.47 31.21
CA LYS A 453 8.29 11.29 32.04
C LYS A 453 8.07 10.05 31.16
N VAL A 454 7.57 10.21 29.95
CA VAL A 454 7.32 9.12 29.01
C VAL A 454 8.53 8.88 28.12
N ALA A 455 9.20 9.94 27.68
CA ALA A 455 10.38 9.86 26.83
C ALA A 455 11.55 10.68 27.41
N PRO A 456 12.29 10.16 28.40
CA PRO A 456 13.32 10.90 29.13
C PRO A 456 14.49 11.40 28.28
N ASP A 457 14.73 10.76 27.15
CA ASP A 457 15.84 11.06 26.24
C ASP A 457 15.35 11.65 24.90
N ASN A 458 14.11 12.16 24.85
CA ASN A 458 13.60 12.84 23.65
C ASN A 458 14.40 14.12 23.40
N ALA A 459 15.28 14.09 22.39
CA ALA A 459 16.22 15.17 22.12
C ALA A 459 15.55 16.51 21.79
N PRO A 460 14.52 16.59 20.94
CA PRO A 460 13.78 17.83 20.70
C PRO A 460 13.22 18.47 21.97
N VAL A 461 12.56 17.68 22.83
CA VAL A 461 11.98 18.19 24.10
C VAL A 461 13.07 18.65 25.07
N LEU A 462 14.15 17.87 25.19
CA LEU A 462 15.30 18.22 26.01
C LEU A 462 15.95 19.54 25.55
N ASN A 463 16.10 19.69 24.22
CA ASN A 463 16.68 20.89 23.64
C ASN A 463 15.82 22.14 23.91
N ASN A 464 14.51 22.08 23.62
CA ASN A 464 13.61 23.23 23.82
C ASN A 464 13.56 23.62 25.30
N TYR A 465 13.44 22.63 26.19
CA TYR A 465 13.43 22.89 27.61
C TYR A 465 14.76 23.48 28.09
N ALA A 466 15.91 22.95 27.65
CA ALA A 466 17.22 23.46 27.99
C ALA A 466 17.41 24.89 27.50
N TYR A 467 17.01 25.17 26.27
CA TYR A 467 17.09 26.51 25.68
C TYR A 467 16.29 27.54 26.50
N TYR A 468 15.02 27.27 26.77
CA TYR A 468 14.17 28.20 27.50
C TYR A 468 14.60 28.39 28.98
N LEU A 469 15.12 27.35 29.63
CA LEU A 469 15.76 27.51 30.96
C LEU A 469 16.98 28.42 30.87
N SER A 470 17.76 28.33 29.83
CA SER A 470 18.95 29.14 29.64
C SER A 470 18.63 30.62 29.42
N VAL A 471 17.60 30.91 28.60
CA VAL A 471 17.11 32.27 28.33
C VAL A 471 16.61 32.94 29.63
N GLU A 472 15.95 32.19 30.48
CA GLU A 472 15.53 32.67 31.81
C GLU A 472 16.71 32.92 32.79
N GLY A 473 17.91 32.51 32.47
CA GLY A 473 19.07 32.58 33.35
C GLY A 473 18.97 31.70 34.58
N LYS A 474 18.00 30.79 34.64
CA LYS A 474 17.70 29.91 35.77
C LYS A 474 18.14 28.47 35.49
N LYS A 475 18.62 27.80 36.57
CA LYS A 475 18.94 26.36 36.50
C LYS A 475 19.90 25.98 35.35
N LEU A 476 20.89 26.83 35.03
CA LEU A 476 21.86 26.59 33.95
C LEU A 476 22.58 25.23 34.05
N LYS A 477 22.74 24.66 35.27
CA LYS A 477 23.28 23.29 35.44
C LYS A 477 22.33 22.24 34.87
N LYS A 478 20.99 22.38 35.08
CA LYS A 478 19.98 21.48 34.53
C LYS A 478 19.93 21.61 33.01
N ALA A 479 19.91 22.85 32.49
CA ALA A 479 19.95 23.14 31.07
C ALA A 479 21.16 22.50 30.39
N TYR A 480 22.36 22.65 30.98
CA TYR A 480 23.59 22.03 30.49
C TYR A 480 23.47 20.50 30.38
N ALA A 481 22.99 19.84 31.46
CA ALA A 481 22.88 18.39 31.50
C ALA A 481 21.91 17.85 30.41
N MET A 482 20.80 18.56 30.16
CA MET A 482 19.84 18.20 29.12
C MET A 482 20.41 18.43 27.71
N SER A 483 20.98 19.62 27.45
CA SER A 483 21.55 19.96 26.15
C SER A 483 22.79 19.12 25.83
N LYS A 484 23.55 18.67 26.83
CA LYS A 484 24.65 17.73 26.63
C LYS A 484 24.15 16.42 26.03
N LYS A 485 23.02 15.86 26.53
CA LYS A 485 22.41 14.66 25.96
C LYS A 485 22.00 14.85 24.51
N THR A 486 21.51 16.03 24.13
CA THR A 486 21.07 16.28 22.74
C THR A 486 22.24 16.31 21.75
N VAL A 487 23.37 16.93 22.10
CA VAL A 487 24.56 16.92 21.24
C VAL A 487 25.29 15.57 21.26
N GLU A 488 25.15 14.76 22.31
CA GLU A 488 25.65 13.37 22.31
C GLU A 488 24.80 12.46 21.42
N ALA A 489 23.49 12.67 21.36
CA ALA A 489 22.58 11.91 20.51
C ALA A 489 22.69 12.28 19.01
N GLU A 490 22.79 13.57 18.72
CA GLU A 490 22.89 14.11 17.35
C GLU A 490 24.03 15.15 17.28
N PRO A 491 25.29 14.71 17.12
CA PRO A 491 26.45 15.59 17.20
C PRO A 491 26.53 16.67 16.11
N ASP A 492 25.86 16.44 15.00
CA ASP A 492 25.88 17.32 13.82
C ASP A 492 24.62 18.20 13.69
N ASN A 493 23.71 18.15 14.67
CA ASN A 493 22.50 18.96 14.64
C ASN A 493 22.81 20.41 15.05
N ALA A 494 22.75 21.33 14.10
CA ALA A 494 23.09 22.74 14.28
C ALA A 494 22.29 23.42 15.42
N THR A 495 21.01 23.08 15.59
CA THR A 495 20.15 23.63 16.65
C THR A 495 20.58 23.15 18.04
N TYR A 496 20.98 21.88 18.15
CA TYR A 496 21.46 21.35 19.44
C TYR A 496 22.84 21.88 19.78
N LEU A 497 23.72 22.03 18.78
CA LEU A 497 25.02 22.66 18.94
C LEU A 497 24.90 24.11 19.36
N ASP A 498 23.97 24.87 18.79
CA ASP A 498 23.68 26.25 19.19
C ASP A 498 23.24 26.34 20.67
N THR A 499 22.20 25.56 21.01
CA THR A 499 21.69 25.56 22.41
C THR A 499 22.78 25.20 23.40
N PHE A 500 23.60 24.20 23.12
CA PHE A 500 24.69 23.79 24.01
C PHE A 500 25.78 24.85 24.11
N GLY A 501 26.19 25.41 22.98
CA GLY A 501 27.15 26.51 22.91
C GLY A 501 26.64 27.75 23.63
N TRP A 502 25.36 28.10 23.45
CA TRP A 502 24.72 29.22 24.15
C TRP A 502 24.70 29.03 25.67
N ILE A 503 24.36 27.83 26.15
CA ILE A 503 24.40 27.52 27.59
C ILE A 503 25.83 27.64 28.17
N LEU A 504 26.84 27.17 27.45
CA LEU A 504 28.23 27.32 27.82
C LEU A 504 28.62 28.81 27.94
N TYR A 505 28.23 29.61 26.96
CA TYR A 505 28.45 31.06 26.98
C TYR A 505 27.81 31.72 28.20
N LEU A 506 26.54 31.40 28.48
CA LEU A 506 25.82 31.92 29.66
C LEU A 506 26.43 31.46 31.01
N GLN A 507 27.18 30.36 31.02
CA GLN A 507 27.97 29.91 32.16
C GLN A 507 29.34 30.63 32.28
N GLY A 508 29.63 31.60 31.41
CA GLY A 508 30.90 32.31 31.35
C GLY A 508 32.03 31.56 30.63
N LYS A 509 31.70 30.51 29.88
CA LYS A 509 32.65 29.63 29.20
C LYS A 509 32.69 29.88 27.69
N ALA A 510 32.84 31.13 27.30
CA ALA A 510 32.82 31.55 25.90
C ALA A 510 33.84 30.78 25.02
N LEU A 511 35.02 30.48 25.57
CA LEU A 511 36.06 29.74 24.84
C LEU A 511 35.64 28.28 24.56
N GLU A 512 34.98 27.65 25.53
CA GLU A 512 34.41 26.28 25.34
C GLU A 512 33.21 26.28 24.39
N ALA A 513 32.44 27.37 24.33
CA ALA A 513 31.27 27.52 23.42
C ALA A 513 31.63 27.61 21.93
N LYS A 514 32.72 28.32 21.60
CA LYS A 514 33.14 28.63 20.23
C LYS A 514 33.22 27.41 19.30
N PRO A 515 33.81 26.26 19.67
CA PRO A 515 33.88 25.08 18.84
C PRO A 515 32.49 24.57 18.39
N PHE A 516 31.48 24.63 19.25
CA PHE A 516 30.12 24.17 18.96
C PHE A 516 29.45 25.06 17.92
N PHE A 517 29.58 26.38 18.02
CA PHE A 517 29.10 27.30 17.01
C PHE A 517 29.83 27.11 15.67
N LYS A 518 31.17 26.93 15.71
CA LYS A 518 31.93 26.63 14.50
C LYS A 518 31.46 25.36 13.84
N HIS A 519 31.14 24.34 14.63
CA HIS A 519 30.59 23.09 14.12
C HIS A 519 29.18 23.28 13.55
N ALA A 520 28.29 23.99 14.24
CA ALA A 520 26.96 24.32 13.75
C ALA A 520 27.01 25.02 12.37
N MET A 521 27.99 25.89 12.11
CA MET A 521 28.17 26.54 10.81
C MET A 521 28.43 25.56 9.65
N LEU A 522 28.92 24.36 9.92
CA LEU A 522 29.15 23.33 8.90
C LEU A 522 27.85 22.56 8.54
N TYR A 523 26.89 22.52 9.46
CA TYR A 523 25.69 21.70 9.37
C TYR A 523 24.37 22.51 9.32
N GLY A 524 24.38 23.64 8.62
CA GLY A 524 23.18 24.44 8.37
C GLY A 524 22.99 25.63 9.32
N GLY A 525 23.86 25.84 10.30
CA GLY A 525 23.76 26.99 11.22
C GLY A 525 23.85 28.35 10.51
N LYS A 526 24.41 28.40 9.30
CA LYS A 526 24.46 29.62 8.45
C LYS A 526 23.09 30.08 7.96
N ASP A 527 22.12 29.21 7.98
CA ASP A 527 20.76 29.48 7.50
C ASP A 527 19.83 30.00 8.62
N SER A 528 20.31 30.01 9.87
CA SER A 528 19.57 30.49 11.03
C SER A 528 20.10 31.85 11.53
N ALA A 529 19.25 32.86 11.48
CA ALA A 529 19.56 34.18 12.02
C ALA A 529 19.94 34.13 13.52
N THR A 530 19.26 33.30 14.29
CA THR A 530 19.50 33.12 15.72
C THR A 530 20.89 32.52 16.00
N ILE A 531 21.25 31.45 15.30
CA ILE A 531 22.55 30.78 15.48
C ILE A 531 23.70 31.71 15.10
N LEU A 532 23.55 32.47 14.00
CA LEU A 532 24.50 33.48 13.55
C LEU A 532 24.69 34.59 14.61
N ASP A 533 23.61 35.07 15.24
CA ASP A 533 23.66 36.12 16.26
C ASP A 533 24.26 35.63 17.56
N HIS A 534 23.91 34.42 18.01
CA HIS A 534 24.54 33.77 19.17
C HIS A 534 26.06 33.61 18.95
N TYR A 535 26.46 33.12 17.79
CA TYR A 535 27.89 32.97 17.48
C TYR A 535 28.61 34.33 17.45
N ALA A 536 28.01 35.36 16.84
CA ALA A 536 28.56 36.72 16.89
C ALA A 536 28.75 37.21 18.32
N THR A 537 27.78 36.93 19.20
CA THR A 537 27.86 37.33 20.62
C THR A 537 29.00 36.61 21.35
N VAL A 538 29.21 35.32 21.11
CA VAL A 538 30.34 34.57 21.68
C VAL A 538 31.68 35.09 21.16
N LEU A 539 31.80 35.38 19.88
CA LEU A 539 33.00 35.95 19.27
C LEU A 539 33.33 37.33 19.86
N GLU A 540 32.33 38.17 20.06
CA GLU A 540 32.49 39.50 20.66
C GLU A 540 33.00 39.37 22.09
N ALA A 541 32.49 38.47 22.90
CA ALA A 541 32.94 38.15 24.24
C ALA A 541 34.41 37.65 24.29
N LEU A 542 34.86 37.00 23.21
CA LEU A 542 36.25 36.55 23.06
C LEU A 542 37.20 37.62 22.46
N GLY A 543 36.68 38.82 22.18
CA GLY A 543 37.45 39.93 21.59
C GLY A 543 37.65 39.84 20.08
N GLU A 544 37.03 38.88 19.38
CA GLU A 544 37.08 38.66 17.92
C GLU A 544 36.08 39.58 17.19
N LYS A 545 36.17 40.87 17.44
CA LYS A 545 35.18 41.89 17.06
C LYS A 545 34.90 41.98 15.55
N ASP A 546 35.92 41.80 14.70
CA ASP A 546 35.71 41.89 13.23
C ASP A 546 34.92 40.70 12.70
N LEU A 547 35.23 39.51 13.19
CA LEU A 547 34.48 38.29 12.84
C LEU A 547 33.04 38.33 13.40
N ALA A 548 32.86 38.82 14.61
CA ALA A 548 31.56 39.06 15.21
C ALA A 548 30.67 39.99 14.36
N LYS A 549 31.24 41.09 13.82
CA LYS A 549 30.50 41.98 12.91
C LYS A 549 30.02 41.28 11.66
N VAL A 550 30.85 40.38 11.07
CA VAL A 550 30.49 39.63 9.87
C VAL A 550 29.27 38.73 10.15
N TYR A 551 29.33 37.92 11.22
CA TYR A 551 28.21 37.03 11.55
C TYR A 551 26.96 37.82 11.96
N ARG A 552 27.08 38.93 12.66
CA ARG A 552 25.95 39.79 13.02
C ARG A 552 25.27 40.42 11.79
N GLN A 553 26.07 40.77 10.76
CA GLN A 553 25.49 41.25 9.49
C GLN A 553 24.79 40.14 8.74
N GLN A 554 25.36 38.94 8.71
CA GLN A 554 24.70 37.77 8.11
C GLN A 554 23.38 37.43 8.84
N ALA A 555 23.35 37.48 10.18
CA ALA A 555 22.14 37.29 10.97
C ALA A 555 21.04 38.30 10.58
N LYS A 556 21.38 39.58 10.41
CA LYS A 556 20.43 40.62 9.97
C LYS A 556 19.89 40.36 8.57
N ASN A 557 20.75 39.96 7.65
CA ASN A 557 20.33 39.61 6.28
C ASN A 557 19.34 38.45 6.27
N LYS A 558 19.65 37.37 7.01
CA LYS A 558 18.77 36.23 7.16
C LYS A 558 17.43 36.55 7.82
N ALA A 559 17.44 37.42 8.82
CA ALA A 559 16.21 37.89 9.47
C ALA A 559 15.31 38.74 8.56
N SER A 560 15.90 39.41 7.55
CA SER A 560 15.14 40.17 6.53
C SER A 560 14.58 39.25 5.43
N GLU A 561 15.33 38.23 4.99
CA GLU A 561 14.86 37.22 4.02
C GLU A 561 13.65 36.43 4.50
N GLY A 562 13.51 36.17 5.82
CA GLY A 562 12.39 35.45 6.40
C GLY A 562 11.14 36.32 6.65
N LYS A 563 11.13 37.57 6.24
CA LYS A 563 10.00 38.51 6.38
C LYS A 563 9.28 38.80 5.07
N GLU A 564 9.83 38.35 3.93
CA GLU A 564 9.19 38.34 2.62
C GLU A 564 8.52 36.96 2.36
#